data_40b05559d8ab844ab8ac1d4bc0b0d0ae
#
_entry.id   40b05559d8ab844ab8ac1d4bc0b0d0ae
#
_cell.length_a   1.000
_cell.length_b   1.000
_cell.length_c   1.000
_cell.angle_alpha   90.00
_cell.angle_beta   90.00
_cell.angle_gamma   90.00
#
_symmetry.space_group_name_H-M   'P 1'
#
loop_
_entity.id
_entity.type
_entity.pdbx_description
1 polymer ?
#
loop_
_entity_poly.entity_id
_entity_poly.type
_entity_poly.pdbx_seq_one_letter_code
_entity_poly.pdbx_strand_id
1 'polypeptide(L)'
;ALPPGGSVGRYAISPAGGRVVYVADQDTAYIRELYQAPLATAGPTVKLNKTLAIGADVRQYDITPNSRYVLYLADQTRLDRNDLYRARLDNSDTPQRLSAGLPGDFSVNDMEITADGSRVVMEVQTNNEPEGLYSLPVAGGAPARINKPTVANARLHYFRLSPDGQTVVYRAVEDSSGAWQVYSAPVDGSSPQTRLNNPLVAHGEVDEIAISPDGARVVYTADQDTDEVEELYSVPIDGGVVRKLNAPLVANGDVENYGVSPDGDWVVYIADGNTDDVYELYLAPAAGGATAVKLSGPLVAGGDVLWFNFSPDGDRLVYLADQAVDERLELYGVTLAGPGAPVRVNSPLVAGGNVYDFRFSPDGARLVYVADQVVDERYTIYSVTQFGGTPIQVSQTLGAGQQFGDFVFSADGDTLVYDTYTETDYYPSLYSAHVDGSGDPRRVVDPATRIDSWDVIPSGDRVLYEAFVGSGTNSELYSAAADGHGVAVRLSGPMIAGGNISNFRASPDESRVVYMADQSIDEVEELYGAIIPAVQPETLQLFLPVTVR
;
A
#
# COMPACT_ATOMS: atom_id res chain seq x y z
N ALA A 1 22.02 -10.40 22.27
CA ALA A 1 22.92 -9.54 21.47
C ALA A 1 23.21 -10.24 20.16
N LEU A 2 23.21 -9.49 19.08
CA LEU A 2 23.55 -9.99 17.75
C LEU A 2 25.06 -10.30 17.68
N PRO A 3 25.50 -11.25 16.84
CA PRO A 3 26.91 -11.47 16.57
C PRO A 3 27.52 -10.26 15.85
N PRO A 4 28.84 -10.08 15.85
CA PRO A 4 29.49 -9.03 15.08
C PRO A 4 29.10 -9.13 13.58
N GLY A 5 28.58 -8.04 13.03
CA GLY A 5 28.04 -7.97 11.65
C GLY A 5 26.64 -8.56 11.48
N GLY A 6 25.97 -8.96 12.57
CA GLY A 6 24.58 -9.35 12.56
C GLY A 6 23.64 -8.15 12.62
N SER A 7 22.46 -8.25 12.03
CA SER A 7 21.44 -7.21 12.00
C SER A 7 20.02 -7.79 11.94
N VAL A 8 19.03 -6.99 12.32
CA VAL A 8 17.61 -7.26 12.02
C VAL A 8 17.29 -6.68 10.63
N GLY A 9 16.75 -7.50 9.73
CA GLY A 9 16.44 -7.05 8.38
C GLY A 9 15.05 -6.42 8.29
N ARG A 10 14.00 -7.17 8.62
CA ARG A 10 12.61 -6.71 8.55
C ARG A 10 11.78 -7.34 9.65
N TYR A 11 10.73 -6.65 10.06
CA TYR A 11 9.79 -7.14 11.06
C TYR A 11 8.33 -6.87 10.68
N ALA A 12 7.42 -7.63 11.30
CA ALA A 12 5.99 -7.41 11.25
C ALA A 12 5.37 -7.66 12.62
N ILE A 13 4.38 -6.86 12.98
CA ILE A 13 3.58 -7.08 14.18
C ILE A 13 2.42 -8.00 13.80
N SER A 14 2.16 -9.02 14.62
CA SER A 14 1.02 -9.91 14.38
C SER A 14 -0.29 -9.13 14.39
N PRO A 15 -1.29 -9.47 13.56
CA PRO A 15 -2.58 -8.77 13.50
C PRO A 15 -3.27 -8.61 14.85
N ALA A 16 -3.09 -9.56 15.77
CA ALA A 16 -3.60 -9.47 17.15
C ALA A 16 -2.75 -8.59 18.08
N GLY A 17 -1.68 -7.94 17.61
CA GLY A 17 -0.82 -7.04 18.40
C GLY A 17 0.08 -7.71 19.44
N GLY A 18 -0.07 -9.01 19.69
CA GLY A 18 0.60 -9.68 20.81
C GLY A 18 2.06 -10.07 20.58
N ARG A 19 2.52 -10.10 19.33
CA ARG A 19 3.86 -10.58 18.94
C ARG A 19 4.45 -9.77 17.81
N VAL A 20 5.78 -9.70 17.78
CA VAL A 20 6.56 -9.27 16.63
C VAL A 20 7.25 -10.50 16.02
N VAL A 21 7.20 -10.60 14.69
CA VAL A 21 7.94 -11.58 13.90
C VAL A 21 9.00 -10.82 13.11
N TYR A 22 10.21 -11.33 13.06
CA TYR A 22 11.31 -10.64 12.38
C TYR A 22 12.33 -11.62 11.80
N VAL A 23 13.03 -11.16 10.77
CA VAL A 23 14.16 -11.87 10.17
C VAL A 23 15.44 -11.19 10.60
N ALA A 24 16.38 -11.99 11.11
CA ALA A 24 17.68 -11.51 11.57
C ALA A 24 18.75 -12.59 11.39
N ASP A 25 19.98 -12.17 11.28
CA ASP A 25 21.15 -13.04 11.37
C ASP A 25 21.69 -13.08 12.82
N GLN A 26 20.76 -13.37 13.75
CA GLN A 26 20.93 -13.30 15.20
C GLN A 26 21.84 -14.41 15.77
N ASP A 27 21.79 -15.61 15.23
CA ASP A 27 22.58 -16.74 15.71
C ASP A 27 23.92 -16.86 14.97
N THR A 28 23.93 -16.52 13.70
CA THR A 28 25.11 -16.62 12.84
C THR A 28 25.06 -15.45 11.84
N ALA A 29 26.13 -14.65 11.81
CA ALA A 29 26.23 -13.54 10.86
C ALA A 29 26.03 -14.01 9.42
N TYR A 30 25.29 -13.24 8.63
CA TYR A 30 24.95 -13.50 7.22
C TYR A 30 24.06 -14.72 6.96
N ILE A 31 23.41 -15.29 8.01
CA ILE A 31 22.35 -16.29 7.86
C ILE A 31 21.07 -15.72 8.45
N ARG A 32 20.15 -15.33 7.59
CA ARG A 32 18.88 -14.70 7.99
C ARG A 32 17.87 -15.76 8.40
N GLU A 33 17.55 -15.78 9.67
CA GLU A 33 16.61 -16.71 10.29
C GLU A 33 15.36 -15.98 10.81
N LEU A 34 14.26 -16.71 10.98
CA LEU A 34 12.97 -16.16 11.40
C LEU A 34 12.78 -16.30 12.90
N TYR A 35 12.48 -15.22 13.56
CA TYR A 35 12.27 -15.16 15.00
C TYR A 35 10.92 -14.52 15.34
N GLN A 36 10.48 -14.75 16.55
CA GLN A 36 9.38 -14.01 17.17
C GLN A 36 9.72 -13.61 18.61
N ALA A 37 9.10 -12.52 19.07
CA ALA A 37 9.14 -12.08 20.46
C ALA A 37 7.74 -11.60 20.88
N PRO A 38 7.38 -11.77 22.17
CA PRO A 38 6.14 -11.19 22.69
C PRO A 38 6.31 -9.67 22.85
N LEU A 39 5.24 -8.91 22.52
CA LEU A 39 5.23 -7.44 22.71
C LEU A 39 4.77 -7.02 24.09
N ALA A 40 3.81 -7.72 24.69
CA ALA A 40 3.19 -7.29 25.94
C ALA A 40 4.08 -7.50 27.17
N THR A 41 5.00 -8.45 27.14
CA THR A 41 5.87 -8.81 28.28
C THR A 41 7.28 -9.03 27.78
N ALA A 42 8.27 -8.63 28.58
CA ALA A 42 9.65 -9.06 28.32
C ALA A 42 9.70 -10.58 28.37
N GLY A 43 9.92 -11.20 27.22
CA GLY A 43 10.03 -12.64 27.09
C GLY A 43 11.17 -13.00 26.14
N PRO A 44 11.63 -14.26 26.15
CA PRO A 44 12.71 -14.68 25.27
C PRO A 44 12.24 -14.62 23.80
N THR A 45 13.16 -14.25 22.94
CA THR A 45 13.02 -14.44 21.50
C THR A 45 13.03 -15.93 21.18
N VAL A 46 12.22 -16.34 20.23
CA VAL A 46 12.09 -17.74 19.82
C VAL A 46 12.32 -17.85 18.32
N LYS A 47 13.27 -18.72 17.94
CA LYS A 47 13.48 -19.07 16.54
C LYS A 47 12.30 -19.90 16.02
N LEU A 48 11.75 -19.51 14.88
CA LEU A 48 10.60 -20.15 14.24
C LEU A 48 10.98 -21.11 13.11
N ASN A 49 12.16 -20.98 12.52
CA ASN A 49 12.68 -21.92 11.53
C ASN A 49 13.61 -22.94 12.17
N LYS A 50 13.87 -24.06 11.49
CA LYS A 50 14.96 -24.98 11.86
C LYS A 50 16.30 -24.35 11.48
N THR A 51 17.37 -24.81 12.13
CA THR A 51 18.74 -24.36 11.83
C THR A 51 19.02 -24.44 10.32
N LEU A 52 19.47 -23.33 9.76
CA LEU A 52 19.85 -23.20 8.36
C LEU A 52 21.32 -23.61 8.15
N ALA A 53 21.63 -24.08 6.95
CA ALA A 53 23.01 -24.28 6.52
C ALA A 53 23.65 -22.92 6.16
N ILE A 54 24.98 -22.90 6.10
CA ILE A 54 25.71 -21.71 5.61
C ILE A 54 25.28 -21.42 4.18
N GLY A 55 24.87 -20.19 3.93
CA GLY A 55 24.36 -19.69 2.65
C GLY A 55 22.87 -19.84 2.45
N ALA A 56 22.15 -20.48 3.37
CA ALA A 56 20.69 -20.56 3.37
C ALA A 56 20.05 -19.42 4.17
N ASP A 57 18.89 -18.96 3.72
CA ASP A 57 18.17 -17.80 4.31
C ASP A 57 16.66 -18.03 4.39
N VAL A 58 16.00 -17.31 5.29
CA VAL A 58 14.57 -17.01 5.19
C VAL A 58 14.39 -15.79 4.30
N ARG A 59 13.73 -15.97 3.16
CA ARG A 59 13.60 -14.94 2.11
C ARG A 59 12.32 -14.11 2.22
N GLN A 60 11.22 -14.75 2.56
CA GLN A 60 9.90 -14.13 2.70
C GLN A 60 9.15 -14.74 3.87
N TYR A 61 8.30 -13.98 4.51
CA TYR A 61 7.34 -14.49 5.49
C TYR A 61 6.08 -13.64 5.50
N ASP A 62 4.98 -14.24 5.95
CA ASP A 62 3.72 -13.58 6.21
C ASP A 62 3.01 -14.22 7.40
N ILE A 63 2.22 -13.42 8.12
CA ILE A 63 1.51 -13.83 9.33
C ILE A 63 0.04 -14.03 8.98
N THR A 64 -0.53 -15.20 9.35
CA THR A 64 -1.96 -15.43 9.12
C THR A 64 -2.82 -14.38 9.83
N PRO A 65 -3.97 -13.96 9.24
CA PRO A 65 -4.86 -12.94 9.80
C PRO A 65 -5.30 -13.22 11.24
N ASN A 66 -5.46 -14.50 11.61
CA ASN A 66 -5.79 -14.93 12.96
C ASN A 66 -4.59 -14.96 13.94
N SER A 67 -3.41 -14.51 13.53
CA SER A 67 -2.17 -14.48 14.32
C SER A 67 -1.75 -15.84 14.89
N ARG A 68 -2.20 -16.95 14.30
CA ARG A 68 -1.90 -18.28 14.78
C ARG A 68 -0.62 -18.85 14.19
N TYR A 69 -0.37 -18.56 12.92
CA TYR A 69 0.77 -19.09 12.18
C TYR A 69 1.55 -17.97 11.49
N VAL A 70 2.81 -18.25 11.24
CA VAL A 70 3.62 -17.58 10.23
C VAL A 70 3.95 -18.58 9.14
N LEU A 71 3.79 -18.19 7.90
CA LEU A 71 4.27 -18.89 6.73
C LEU A 71 5.56 -18.24 6.27
N TYR A 72 6.53 -19.04 5.83
CA TYR A 72 7.79 -18.49 5.36
C TYR A 72 8.43 -19.33 4.26
N LEU A 73 9.13 -18.67 3.37
CA LEU A 73 9.95 -19.26 2.32
C LEU A 73 11.40 -19.29 2.76
N ALA A 74 12.01 -20.47 2.67
CA ALA A 74 13.41 -20.65 3.03
C ALA A 74 14.04 -21.80 2.22
N ASP A 75 15.31 -21.68 1.93
CA ASP A 75 16.11 -22.72 1.31
C ASP A 75 16.73 -23.68 2.35
N GLN A 76 15.94 -24.01 3.37
CA GLN A 76 16.31 -24.78 4.57
C GLN A 76 16.71 -26.22 4.28
N THR A 77 16.14 -26.84 3.25
CA THR A 77 16.44 -28.22 2.86
C THR A 77 17.47 -28.33 1.76
N ARG A 78 17.58 -27.33 0.91
CA ARG A 78 18.46 -27.26 -0.26
C ARG A 78 18.80 -25.80 -0.55
N LEU A 79 20.07 -25.50 -0.68
CA LEU A 79 20.54 -24.14 -1.04
C LEU A 79 19.95 -23.69 -2.37
N ASP A 80 19.66 -22.41 -2.46
CA ASP A 80 19.09 -21.71 -3.62
C ASP A 80 17.72 -22.23 -4.07
N ARG A 81 16.99 -22.94 -3.19
CA ARG A 81 15.65 -23.45 -3.45
C ARG A 81 14.73 -23.26 -2.27
N ASN A 82 13.77 -22.39 -2.45
CA ASN A 82 12.82 -22.06 -1.40
C ASN A 82 11.73 -23.13 -1.29
N ASP A 83 11.58 -23.61 -0.09
CA ASP A 83 10.42 -24.38 0.35
C ASP A 83 9.48 -23.50 1.17
N LEU A 84 8.19 -23.81 1.14
CA LEU A 84 7.19 -23.19 2.02
C LEU A 84 7.12 -23.95 3.34
N TYR A 85 7.25 -23.21 4.42
CA TYR A 85 7.12 -23.68 5.80
C TYR A 85 6.03 -22.95 6.55
N ARG A 86 5.52 -23.58 7.59
CA ARG A 86 4.62 -23.02 8.59
C ARG A 86 5.20 -23.20 9.98
N ALA A 87 5.17 -22.16 10.80
CA ALA A 87 5.45 -22.25 12.24
C ALA A 87 4.28 -21.63 13.04
N ARG A 88 4.04 -22.16 14.23
CA ARG A 88 3.09 -21.53 15.15
C ARG A 88 3.74 -20.37 15.87
N LEU A 89 3.01 -19.26 15.97
CA LEU A 89 3.51 -18.09 16.69
C LEU A 89 3.64 -18.31 18.20
N ASP A 90 2.88 -19.22 18.80
CA ASP A 90 3.02 -19.61 20.21
C ASP A 90 4.16 -20.61 20.47
N ASN A 91 4.86 -21.02 19.41
CA ASN A 91 5.94 -22.03 19.44
C ASN A 91 5.56 -23.37 20.09
N SER A 92 4.27 -23.72 20.08
CA SER A 92 3.79 -24.99 20.66
C SER A 92 4.01 -26.20 19.77
N ASP A 93 4.54 -25.99 18.55
CA ASP A 93 4.77 -27.04 17.54
C ASP A 93 6.07 -26.78 16.78
N THR A 94 6.66 -27.83 16.22
CA THR A 94 7.85 -27.70 15.37
C THR A 94 7.47 -27.19 13.98
N PRO A 95 8.32 -26.37 13.33
CA PRO A 95 8.07 -25.91 11.96
C PRO A 95 7.82 -27.04 10.98
N GLN A 96 6.76 -26.92 10.20
CA GLN A 96 6.34 -27.93 9.22
C GLN A 96 6.61 -27.44 7.79
N ARG A 97 7.23 -28.29 6.98
CA ARG A 97 7.36 -28.05 5.55
C ARG A 97 6.02 -28.36 4.87
N LEU A 98 5.37 -27.35 4.32
CA LEU A 98 4.09 -27.49 3.62
C LEU A 98 4.26 -27.89 2.15
N SER A 99 5.33 -27.45 1.51
CA SER A 99 5.64 -27.72 0.09
C SER A 99 6.11 -29.14 -0.20
N ALA A 100 6.18 -30.04 0.78
CA ALA A 100 6.72 -31.39 0.61
C ALA A 100 6.01 -32.25 -0.46
N GLY A 101 4.76 -31.92 -0.80
CA GLY A 101 3.96 -32.62 -1.82
C GLY A 101 4.05 -32.01 -3.22
N LEU A 102 4.82 -30.95 -3.44
CA LEU A 102 5.01 -30.37 -4.76
C LEU A 102 5.81 -31.31 -5.69
N PRO A 103 5.52 -31.34 -7.00
CA PRO A 103 6.19 -32.24 -7.94
C PRO A 103 7.60 -31.76 -8.29
N GLY A 104 8.47 -32.74 -8.54
CA GLY A 104 9.79 -32.47 -9.13
C GLY A 104 10.77 -31.74 -8.25
N ASP A 105 11.70 -31.07 -8.90
CA ASP A 105 12.73 -30.23 -8.31
C ASP A 105 12.29 -28.76 -8.46
N PHE A 106 11.71 -28.19 -7.41
CA PHE A 106 11.01 -26.91 -7.43
C PHE A 106 11.66 -25.85 -6.52
N SER A 107 11.31 -24.58 -6.76
CA SER A 107 11.45 -23.45 -5.85
C SER A 107 10.13 -22.71 -5.75
N VAL A 108 9.72 -22.30 -4.57
CA VAL A 108 8.61 -21.37 -4.37
C VAL A 108 9.15 -19.94 -4.45
N ASN A 109 8.64 -19.15 -5.39
CA ASN A 109 9.15 -17.80 -5.64
C ASN A 109 8.36 -16.72 -4.88
N ASP A 110 7.05 -16.91 -4.77
CA ASP A 110 6.14 -15.99 -4.09
C ASP A 110 4.99 -16.73 -3.42
N MET A 111 4.36 -16.09 -2.42
CA MET A 111 3.20 -16.63 -1.71
C MET A 111 2.26 -15.53 -1.23
N GLU A 112 0.97 -15.83 -1.22
CA GLU A 112 -0.08 -14.98 -0.66
C GLU A 112 -1.05 -15.83 0.17
N ILE A 113 -1.42 -15.34 1.37
CA ILE A 113 -2.37 -16.01 2.27
C ILE A 113 -3.77 -15.48 2.00
N THR A 114 -4.76 -16.38 1.89
CA THR A 114 -6.16 -15.95 1.75
C THR A 114 -6.63 -15.11 2.94
N ALA A 115 -7.56 -14.17 2.71
CA ALA A 115 -8.05 -13.24 3.73
C ALA A 115 -8.61 -13.94 4.99
N ASP A 116 -9.18 -15.14 4.85
CA ASP A 116 -9.65 -15.98 5.96
C ASP A 116 -8.53 -16.76 6.68
N GLY A 117 -7.30 -16.72 6.13
CA GLY A 117 -6.14 -17.45 6.65
C GLY A 117 -6.20 -18.96 6.49
N SER A 118 -7.12 -19.48 5.69
CA SER A 118 -7.31 -20.93 5.55
C SER A 118 -6.37 -21.58 4.54
N ARG A 119 -5.95 -20.85 3.52
CA ARG A 119 -5.09 -21.34 2.43
C ARG A 119 -3.95 -20.38 2.14
N VAL A 120 -2.95 -20.90 1.45
CA VAL A 120 -1.88 -20.11 0.83
C VAL A 120 -1.82 -20.47 -0.65
N VAL A 121 -1.71 -19.46 -1.49
CA VAL A 121 -1.42 -19.58 -2.91
C VAL A 121 0.06 -19.27 -3.12
N MET A 122 0.72 -20.00 -4.01
CA MET A 122 2.14 -19.84 -4.25
C MET A 122 2.50 -20.03 -5.72
N GLU A 123 3.46 -19.25 -6.17
CA GLU A 123 4.14 -19.42 -7.44
C GLU A 123 5.28 -20.45 -7.27
N VAL A 124 5.29 -21.44 -8.13
CA VAL A 124 6.26 -22.52 -8.09
C VAL A 124 6.98 -22.65 -9.43
N GLN A 125 8.29 -22.48 -9.39
CA GLN A 125 9.15 -22.70 -10.53
C GLN A 125 9.80 -24.08 -10.45
N THR A 126 9.87 -24.78 -11.58
CA THR A 126 10.56 -26.07 -11.70
C THR A 126 11.55 -26.05 -12.86
N ASN A 127 12.53 -26.94 -12.85
CA ASN A 127 13.52 -27.01 -13.94
C ASN A 127 12.98 -27.69 -15.21
N ASN A 128 11.92 -28.49 -15.09
CA ASN A 128 11.47 -29.39 -16.14
C ASN A 128 9.99 -29.26 -16.50
N GLU A 129 9.24 -28.44 -15.78
CA GLU A 129 7.81 -28.22 -16.02
C GLU A 129 7.53 -26.72 -16.11
N PRO A 130 6.43 -26.33 -16.76
CA PRO A 130 5.98 -24.95 -16.78
C PRO A 130 5.78 -24.37 -15.38
N GLU A 131 6.00 -23.08 -15.22
CA GLU A 131 5.68 -22.35 -13.99
C GLU A 131 4.27 -22.68 -13.52
N GLY A 132 4.15 -22.96 -12.23
CA GLY A 132 2.93 -23.48 -11.62
C GLY A 132 2.39 -22.56 -10.55
N LEU A 133 1.08 -22.33 -10.58
CA LEU A 133 0.35 -21.72 -9.47
C LEU A 133 -0.28 -22.86 -8.65
N TYR A 134 0.06 -22.91 -7.38
CA TYR A 134 -0.41 -23.94 -6.45
C TYR A 134 -1.06 -23.32 -5.22
N SER A 135 -1.97 -24.05 -4.63
CA SER A 135 -2.46 -23.72 -3.31
C SER A 135 -2.48 -24.92 -2.37
N LEU A 136 -2.43 -24.65 -1.09
CA LEU A 136 -2.60 -25.67 -0.07
C LEU A 136 -3.23 -25.10 1.21
N PRO A 137 -3.91 -25.93 2.03
CA PRO A 137 -4.42 -25.48 3.30
C PRO A 137 -3.28 -25.07 4.23
N VAL A 138 -3.40 -23.93 4.92
CA VAL A 138 -2.45 -23.50 5.96
C VAL A 138 -2.33 -24.53 7.08
N ALA A 139 -3.39 -25.26 7.36
CA ALA A 139 -3.36 -26.39 8.31
C ALA A 139 -2.47 -27.57 7.87
N GLY A 140 -2.07 -27.61 6.62
CA GLY A 140 -1.37 -28.71 5.97
C GLY A 140 -2.30 -29.57 5.14
N GLY A 141 -1.74 -30.27 4.14
CA GLY A 141 -2.49 -31.10 3.20
C GLY A 141 -1.72 -31.24 1.89
N ALA A 142 -2.34 -31.88 0.91
CA ALA A 142 -1.76 -31.97 -0.42
C ALA A 142 -1.88 -30.63 -1.17
N PRO A 143 -0.82 -30.18 -1.86
CA PRO A 143 -0.92 -29.03 -2.75
C PRO A 143 -1.83 -29.34 -3.94
N ALA A 144 -2.68 -28.39 -4.28
CA ALA A 144 -3.51 -28.42 -5.48
C ALA A 144 -2.89 -27.50 -6.53
N ARG A 145 -2.65 -27.99 -7.74
CA ARG A 145 -2.24 -27.15 -8.86
C ARG A 145 -3.47 -26.41 -9.39
N ILE A 146 -3.37 -25.09 -9.44
CA ILE A 146 -4.44 -24.18 -9.87
C ILE A 146 -4.39 -24.04 -11.39
N ASN A 147 -3.25 -23.62 -11.94
CA ASN A 147 -3.08 -23.46 -13.38
C ASN A 147 -2.73 -24.80 -14.06
N LYS A 148 -3.20 -24.99 -15.26
CA LYS A 148 -2.95 -26.20 -16.07
C LYS A 148 -2.57 -25.80 -17.50
N PRO A 149 -1.36 -25.23 -17.69
CA PRO A 149 -0.93 -24.80 -19.02
C PRO A 149 -0.87 -25.96 -20.00
N THR A 150 -1.12 -25.66 -21.27
CA THR A 150 -1.10 -26.66 -22.35
C THR A 150 0.26 -26.70 -23.07
N VAL A 151 1.17 -25.81 -22.73
CA VAL A 151 2.51 -25.68 -23.34
C VAL A 151 3.61 -25.82 -22.30
N ALA A 152 4.75 -26.35 -22.72
CA ALA A 152 5.89 -26.61 -21.85
C ALA A 152 6.65 -25.34 -21.43
N ASN A 153 6.51 -24.26 -22.18
CA ASN A 153 7.15 -22.97 -21.92
C ASN A 153 6.17 -21.93 -21.32
N ALA A 154 5.12 -22.39 -20.64
CA ALA A 154 4.20 -21.52 -19.93
C ALA A 154 4.93 -20.68 -18.87
N ARG A 155 4.51 -19.44 -18.74
CA ARG A 155 5.08 -18.46 -17.82
C ARG A 155 3.96 -17.82 -17.01
N LEU A 156 4.22 -17.51 -15.75
CA LEU A 156 3.38 -16.73 -14.85
C LEU A 156 4.04 -15.37 -14.62
N HIS A 157 3.27 -14.29 -14.60
CA HIS A 157 3.80 -12.96 -14.32
C HIS A 157 3.48 -12.52 -12.89
N TYR A 158 2.20 -12.55 -12.52
CA TYR A 158 1.72 -12.27 -11.18
C TYR A 158 0.32 -12.84 -10.97
N PHE A 159 -0.10 -12.91 -9.73
CA PHE A 159 -1.46 -13.28 -9.34
C PHE A 159 -2.02 -12.35 -8.28
N ARG A 160 -3.35 -12.36 -8.12
CA ARG A 160 -4.10 -11.63 -7.09
C ARG A 160 -5.20 -12.52 -6.56
N LEU A 161 -5.44 -12.45 -5.25
CA LEU A 161 -6.59 -13.12 -4.64
C LEU A 161 -7.82 -12.21 -4.68
N SER A 162 -9.01 -12.80 -4.90
CA SER A 162 -10.26 -12.07 -4.69
C SER A 162 -10.42 -11.65 -3.23
N PRO A 163 -11.15 -10.57 -2.92
CA PRO A 163 -11.34 -10.10 -1.55
C PRO A 163 -11.89 -11.15 -0.59
N ASP A 164 -12.71 -12.08 -1.08
CA ASP A 164 -13.22 -13.22 -0.30
C ASP A 164 -12.24 -14.39 -0.17
N GLY A 165 -11.09 -14.33 -0.89
CA GLY A 165 -10.05 -15.37 -0.90
C GLY A 165 -10.44 -16.68 -1.57
N GLN A 166 -11.55 -16.72 -2.32
CA GLN A 166 -12.02 -17.96 -2.97
C GLN A 166 -11.50 -18.15 -4.39
N THR A 167 -11.20 -17.06 -5.07
CA THR A 167 -10.73 -17.06 -6.46
C THR A 167 -9.36 -16.41 -6.56
N VAL A 168 -8.50 -16.97 -7.39
CA VAL A 168 -7.24 -16.34 -7.81
C VAL A 168 -7.37 -15.90 -9.26
N VAL A 169 -6.97 -14.66 -9.54
CA VAL A 169 -6.82 -14.10 -10.89
C VAL A 169 -5.34 -13.94 -11.17
N TYR A 170 -4.90 -14.31 -12.36
CA TYR A 170 -3.49 -14.26 -12.70
C TYR A 170 -3.25 -13.99 -14.18
N ARG A 171 -2.09 -13.39 -14.48
CA ARG A 171 -1.61 -13.12 -15.84
C ARG A 171 -0.55 -14.17 -16.21
N ALA A 172 -0.78 -14.87 -17.31
CA ALA A 172 0.08 -15.97 -17.72
C ALA A 172 0.09 -16.22 -19.22
N VAL A 173 1.16 -16.84 -19.70
CA VAL A 173 1.24 -17.49 -21.02
C VAL A 173 1.03 -18.98 -20.80
N GLU A 174 -0.15 -19.50 -21.19
CA GLU A 174 -0.50 -20.92 -20.93
C GLU A 174 -0.82 -21.72 -22.18
N ASP A 175 -0.86 -21.09 -23.34
CA ASP A 175 -1.16 -21.75 -24.61
C ASP A 175 -0.13 -21.43 -25.71
N SER A 176 -0.35 -21.97 -26.90
CA SER A 176 0.58 -21.83 -28.03
C SER A 176 0.58 -20.45 -28.70
N SER A 177 -0.28 -19.53 -28.28
CA SER A 177 -0.26 -18.15 -28.77
C SER A 177 1.03 -17.43 -28.36
N GLY A 178 1.56 -17.77 -27.19
CA GLY A 178 2.71 -17.08 -26.58
C GLY A 178 2.37 -15.73 -25.99
N ALA A 179 1.10 -15.31 -26.03
CA ALA A 179 0.60 -14.03 -25.54
C ALA A 179 0.30 -14.11 -24.04
N TRP A 180 0.49 -12.99 -23.34
CA TRP A 180 0.04 -12.82 -21.97
C TRP A 180 -1.49 -12.70 -21.93
N GLN A 181 -2.13 -13.54 -21.15
CA GLN A 181 -3.58 -13.62 -21.04
C GLN A 181 -3.98 -13.60 -19.55
N VAL A 182 -5.23 -13.25 -19.27
CA VAL A 182 -5.77 -13.26 -17.91
C VAL A 182 -6.64 -14.49 -17.68
N TYR A 183 -6.44 -15.11 -16.53
CA TYR A 183 -7.16 -16.31 -16.09
C TYR A 183 -7.70 -16.14 -14.68
N SER A 184 -8.77 -16.86 -14.37
CA SER A 184 -9.24 -17.07 -13.00
C SER A 184 -9.36 -18.56 -12.70
N ALA A 185 -9.25 -18.91 -11.42
CA ALA A 185 -9.50 -20.26 -10.95
C ALA A 185 -9.89 -20.26 -9.46
N PRO A 186 -10.66 -21.28 -9.00
CA PRO A 186 -10.86 -21.48 -7.57
C PRO A 186 -9.53 -21.73 -6.86
N VAL A 187 -9.33 -21.07 -5.71
CA VAL A 187 -8.11 -21.19 -4.90
C VAL A 187 -7.84 -22.62 -4.45
N ASP A 188 -8.87 -23.44 -4.28
CA ASP A 188 -8.71 -24.84 -3.90
C ASP A 188 -8.35 -25.80 -5.05
N GLY A 189 -8.30 -25.29 -6.31
CA GLY A 189 -8.02 -26.09 -7.50
C GLY A 189 -9.12 -27.10 -7.85
N SER A 190 -10.34 -26.92 -7.33
CA SER A 190 -11.50 -27.83 -7.54
C SER A 190 -11.98 -27.86 -8.98
N SER A 191 -11.73 -26.80 -9.73
CA SER A 191 -12.06 -26.68 -11.15
C SER A 191 -10.85 -26.20 -11.96
N PRO A 192 -10.79 -26.48 -13.27
CA PRO A 192 -9.81 -25.88 -14.16
C PRO A 192 -9.91 -24.36 -14.19
N GLN A 193 -8.80 -23.71 -14.53
CA GLN A 193 -8.80 -22.27 -14.80
C GLN A 193 -9.73 -21.89 -15.97
N THR A 194 -10.26 -20.70 -15.88
CA THR A 194 -11.06 -20.06 -16.94
C THR A 194 -10.26 -18.90 -17.53
N ARG A 195 -10.10 -18.86 -18.86
CA ARG A 195 -9.57 -17.68 -19.53
C ARG A 195 -10.62 -16.58 -19.53
N LEU A 196 -10.26 -15.40 -19.10
CA LEU A 196 -11.16 -14.27 -18.91
C LEU A 196 -11.19 -13.33 -20.12
N ASN A 197 -10.10 -13.20 -20.86
CA ASN A 197 -10.06 -12.38 -22.08
C ASN A 197 -10.59 -13.14 -23.31
N ASN A 198 -11.09 -12.40 -24.29
CA ASN A 198 -11.38 -12.93 -25.62
C ASN A 198 -10.07 -13.32 -26.34
N PRO A 199 -10.13 -14.04 -27.48
CA PRO A 199 -8.97 -14.23 -28.33
C PRO A 199 -8.34 -12.88 -28.71
N LEU A 200 -7.04 -12.76 -28.49
CA LEU A 200 -6.24 -11.59 -28.82
C LEU A 200 -5.90 -11.56 -30.31
N VAL A 201 -5.67 -10.38 -30.87
CA VAL A 201 -5.06 -10.21 -32.19
C VAL A 201 -3.61 -10.71 -32.18
N ALA A 202 -2.99 -10.77 -33.36
CA ALA A 202 -1.56 -11.12 -33.45
C ALA A 202 -0.74 -10.04 -32.71
N HIS A 203 0.17 -10.47 -31.83
CA HIS A 203 0.98 -9.68 -30.91
C HIS A 203 0.22 -9.04 -29.74
N GLY A 204 -1.10 -9.11 -29.73
CA GLY A 204 -1.88 -8.58 -28.63
C GLY A 204 -1.64 -9.30 -27.30
N GLU A 205 -1.68 -8.56 -26.21
CA GLU A 205 -1.43 -9.00 -24.83
C GLU A 205 -2.47 -8.41 -23.86
N VAL A 206 -2.68 -9.05 -22.73
CA VAL A 206 -3.34 -8.43 -21.57
C VAL A 206 -2.25 -7.76 -20.74
N ASP A 207 -2.43 -6.50 -20.34
CA ASP A 207 -1.41 -5.77 -19.59
C ASP A 207 -1.75 -5.64 -18.10
N GLU A 208 -2.64 -4.78 -17.69
CA GLU A 208 -3.01 -4.57 -16.30
C GLU A 208 -4.29 -5.29 -15.91
N ILE A 209 -4.37 -5.72 -14.64
CA ILE A 209 -5.53 -6.46 -14.11
C ILE A 209 -5.90 -5.88 -12.74
N ALA A 210 -7.18 -5.58 -12.55
CA ALA A 210 -7.79 -5.27 -11.27
C ALA A 210 -8.97 -6.20 -10.99
N ILE A 211 -9.13 -6.60 -9.73
CA ILE A 211 -10.36 -7.26 -9.25
C ILE A 211 -11.23 -6.18 -8.61
N SER A 212 -12.51 -6.14 -8.94
CA SER A 212 -13.44 -5.20 -8.29
C SER A 212 -13.49 -5.41 -6.78
N PRO A 213 -13.68 -4.35 -5.96
CA PRO A 213 -13.70 -4.47 -4.51
C PRO A 213 -14.75 -5.45 -3.94
N ASP A 214 -15.86 -5.64 -4.65
CA ASP A 214 -16.88 -6.64 -4.33
C ASP A 214 -16.50 -8.08 -4.74
N GLY A 215 -15.37 -8.25 -5.43
CA GLY A 215 -14.87 -9.54 -5.93
C GLY A 215 -15.65 -10.11 -7.12
N ALA A 216 -16.64 -9.37 -7.67
CA ALA A 216 -17.52 -9.93 -8.68
C ALA A 216 -16.91 -9.92 -10.09
N ARG A 217 -15.97 -9.02 -10.36
CA ARG A 217 -15.47 -8.77 -11.71
C ARG A 217 -13.95 -8.61 -11.76
N VAL A 218 -13.42 -8.87 -12.94
CA VAL A 218 -12.06 -8.52 -13.34
C VAL A 218 -12.15 -7.44 -14.40
N VAL A 219 -11.42 -6.35 -14.19
CA VAL A 219 -11.21 -5.28 -15.15
C VAL A 219 -9.76 -5.37 -15.62
N TYR A 220 -9.52 -5.23 -16.90
CA TYR A 220 -8.17 -5.35 -17.45
C TYR A 220 -7.99 -4.48 -18.70
N THR A 221 -6.76 -4.04 -18.96
CA THR A 221 -6.36 -3.44 -20.23
C THR A 221 -5.73 -4.48 -21.13
N ALA A 222 -5.91 -4.31 -22.42
CA ALA A 222 -5.33 -5.19 -23.43
C ALA A 222 -5.41 -4.54 -24.81
N ASP A 223 -4.45 -4.81 -25.65
CA ASP A 223 -4.53 -4.62 -27.09
C ASP A 223 -5.20 -5.84 -27.76
N GLN A 224 -6.42 -6.16 -27.26
CA GLN A 224 -7.18 -7.36 -27.62
C GLN A 224 -7.76 -7.36 -29.02
N ASP A 225 -8.30 -6.23 -29.47
CA ASP A 225 -9.02 -6.08 -30.74
C ASP A 225 -8.14 -5.45 -31.83
N THR A 226 -7.15 -4.64 -31.46
CA THR A 226 -6.21 -3.96 -32.36
C THR A 226 -4.82 -3.96 -31.73
N ASP A 227 -3.81 -4.45 -32.47
CA ASP A 227 -2.42 -4.47 -32.06
C ASP A 227 -1.92 -3.05 -31.72
N GLU A 228 -1.17 -2.90 -30.62
CA GLU A 228 -0.66 -1.62 -30.09
C GLU A 228 -1.77 -0.58 -29.75
N VAL A 229 -3.02 -1.00 -29.47
CA VAL A 229 -4.09 -0.13 -28.97
C VAL A 229 -4.61 -0.68 -27.65
N GLU A 230 -4.24 -0.03 -26.55
CA GLU A 230 -4.67 -0.41 -25.20
C GLU A 230 -6.14 -0.04 -24.96
N GLU A 231 -6.97 -1.05 -24.80
CA GLU A 231 -8.40 -0.91 -24.57
C GLU A 231 -8.81 -1.53 -23.22
N LEU A 232 -9.92 -1.06 -22.66
CA LEU A 232 -10.39 -1.44 -21.33
C LEU A 232 -11.54 -2.45 -21.40
N TYR A 233 -11.42 -3.53 -20.66
CA TYR A 233 -12.39 -4.63 -20.66
C TYR A 233 -12.82 -5.00 -19.25
N SER A 234 -14.00 -5.59 -19.14
CA SER A 234 -14.52 -6.17 -17.91
C SER A 234 -15.20 -7.51 -18.17
N VAL A 235 -15.04 -8.42 -17.21
CA VAL A 235 -15.60 -9.78 -17.27
C VAL A 235 -15.98 -10.24 -15.86
N PRO A 236 -17.02 -11.06 -15.65
CA PRO A 236 -17.25 -11.71 -14.36
C PRO A 236 -16.03 -12.54 -13.94
N ILE A 237 -15.69 -12.56 -12.65
CA ILE A 237 -14.51 -13.25 -12.15
C ILE A 237 -14.50 -14.75 -12.46
N ASP A 238 -15.67 -15.37 -12.53
CA ASP A 238 -15.84 -16.79 -12.90
C ASP A 238 -15.88 -17.03 -14.42
N GLY A 239 -15.64 -15.99 -15.22
CA GLY A 239 -15.77 -16.02 -16.67
C GLY A 239 -17.16 -15.65 -17.17
N GLY A 240 -17.30 -15.52 -18.48
CA GLY A 240 -18.56 -15.14 -19.11
C GLY A 240 -18.35 -14.17 -20.26
N VAL A 241 -19.28 -13.25 -20.44
CA VAL A 241 -19.22 -12.29 -21.54
C VAL A 241 -18.23 -11.18 -21.20
N VAL A 242 -17.17 -11.08 -21.97
CA VAL A 242 -16.23 -9.94 -21.94
C VAL A 242 -16.92 -8.72 -22.53
N ARG A 243 -16.80 -7.60 -21.85
CA ARG A 243 -17.36 -6.31 -22.25
C ARG A 243 -16.24 -5.29 -22.40
N LYS A 244 -16.11 -4.70 -23.57
CA LYS A 244 -15.30 -3.50 -23.78
C LYS A 244 -15.99 -2.35 -23.05
N LEU A 245 -15.27 -1.61 -22.24
CA LEU A 245 -15.77 -0.50 -21.43
C LEU A 245 -15.52 0.85 -22.08
N ASN A 246 -14.37 1.02 -22.75
CA ASN A 246 -14.07 2.28 -23.43
C ASN A 246 -14.93 2.48 -24.68
N ALA A 247 -15.19 3.75 -24.99
CA ALA A 247 -15.71 4.16 -26.29
C ALA A 247 -14.64 3.90 -27.38
N PRO A 248 -15.00 3.89 -28.67
CA PRO A 248 -14.01 3.82 -29.73
C PRO A 248 -12.97 4.93 -29.56
N LEU A 249 -11.69 4.56 -29.60
CA LEU A 249 -10.56 5.46 -29.52
C LEU A 249 -10.21 6.03 -30.90
N VAL A 250 -9.51 7.16 -30.93
CA VAL A 250 -8.92 7.71 -32.16
C VAL A 250 -7.73 6.85 -32.62
N ALA A 251 -7.21 7.13 -33.80
CA ALA A 251 -5.98 6.47 -34.25
C ALA A 251 -4.82 6.84 -33.31
N ASN A 252 -4.08 5.85 -32.83
CA ASN A 252 -3.04 5.87 -31.79
C ASN A 252 -3.54 6.24 -30.38
N GLY A 253 -4.85 6.28 -30.16
CA GLY A 253 -5.41 6.55 -28.85
C GLY A 253 -5.46 5.30 -27.97
N ASP A 254 -5.18 5.47 -26.68
CA ASP A 254 -5.05 4.40 -25.68
C ASP A 254 -5.82 4.71 -24.39
N VAL A 255 -6.06 3.69 -23.60
CA VAL A 255 -6.47 3.82 -22.21
C VAL A 255 -5.20 3.80 -21.34
N GLU A 256 -4.88 4.96 -20.76
CA GLU A 256 -3.65 5.15 -19.97
C GLU A 256 -3.75 4.70 -18.51
N ASN A 257 -4.92 4.88 -17.90
CA ASN A 257 -5.13 4.58 -16.49
C ASN A 257 -6.60 4.29 -16.21
N TYR A 258 -6.88 3.45 -15.23
CA TYR A 258 -8.25 3.18 -14.80
C TYR A 258 -8.35 2.88 -13.31
N GLY A 259 -9.55 2.99 -12.76
CA GLY A 259 -9.89 2.59 -11.41
C GLY A 259 -11.32 2.07 -11.32
N VAL A 260 -11.54 1.14 -10.40
CA VAL A 260 -12.87 0.62 -10.07
C VAL A 260 -13.37 1.33 -8.83
N SER A 261 -14.62 1.80 -8.84
CA SER A 261 -15.21 2.46 -7.68
C SER A 261 -15.28 1.53 -6.45
N PRO A 262 -15.22 2.07 -5.22
CA PRO A 262 -15.25 1.28 -3.98
C PRO A 262 -16.44 0.33 -3.85
N ASP A 263 -17.60 0.66 -4.44
CA ASP A 263 -18.79 -0.18 -4.50
C ASP A 263 -18.76 -1.26 -5.59
N GLY A 264 -17.78 -1.18 -6.52
CA GLY A 264 -17.63 -2.11 -7.65
C GLY A 264 -18.54 -1.83 -8.85
N ASP A 265 -19.41 -0.82 -8.81
CA ASP A 265 -20.42 -0.56 -9.84
C ASP A 265 -19.86 0.17 -11.06
N TRP A 266 -18.81 0.97 -10.87
CA TRP A 266 -18.27 1.86 -11.89
C TRP A 266 -16.80 1.62 -12.17
N VAL A 267 -16.41 1.86 -13.41
CA VAL A 267 -15.00 1.99 -13.82
C VAL A 267 -14.81 3.38 -14.42
N VAL A 268 -13.83 4.10 -13.88
CA VAL A 268 -13.37 5.38 -14.40
C VAL A 268 -12.03 5.16 -15.08
N TYR A 269 -11.83 5.81 -16.22
CA TYR A 269 -10.58 5.67 -16.95
C TYR A 269 -10.17 6.98 -17.63
N ILE A 270 -8.88 7.15 -17.81
CA ILE A 270 -8.26 8.23 -18.58
C ILE A 270 -7.86 7.65 -19.94
N ALA A 271 -8.23 8.34 -21.00
CA ALA A 271 -7.93 7.92 -22.37
C ALA A 271 -7.88 9.13 -23.30
N ASP A 272 -7.09 9.05 -24.34
CA ASP A 272 -7.12 9.98 -25.45
C ASP A 272 -8.15 9.51 -26.53
N GLY A 273 -9.39 9.45 -26.09
CA GLY A 273 -10.50 8.89 -26.86
C GLY A 273 -10.97 9.71 -28.06
N ASN A 274 -10.82 11.04 -28.04
CA ASN A 274 -11.32 11.94 -29.06
C ASN A 274 -10.25 12.64 -29.91
N THR A 275 -9.08 12.81 -29.33
CA THR A 275 -7.93 13.48 -29.97
C THR A 275 -6.67 12.81 -29.44
N ASP A 276 -5.79 12.38 -30.33
CA ASP A 276 -4.49 11.79 -30.05
C ASP A 276 -3.69 12.71 -29.13
N ASP A 277 -3.04 12.16 -28.08
CA ASP A 277 -2.30 12.89 -27.06
C ASP A 277 -3.14 13.91 -26.25
N VAL A 278 -4.48 13.76 -26.14
CA VAL A 278 -5.36 14.58 -25.28
C VAL A 278 -6.12 13.67 -24.32
N TYR A 279 -5.70 13.64 -23.08
CA TYR A 279 -6.18 12.71 -22.06
C TYR A 279 -7.45 13.22 -21.38
N GLU A 280 -8.55 12.52 -21.58
CA GLU A 280 -9.88 12.83 -21.08
C GLU A 280 -10.35 11.79 -20.07
N LEU A 281 -11.27 12.17 -19.18
CA LEU A 281 -11.82 11.27 -18.16
C LEU A 281 -13.17 10.71 -18.58
N TYR A 282 -13.34 9.41 -18.42
CA TYR A 282 -14.53 8.67 -18.80
C TYR A 282 -15.06 7.77 -17.68
N LEU A 283 -16.36 7.48 -17.73
CA LEU A 283 -17.08 6.58 -16.83
C LEU A 283 -17.80 5.50 -17.62
N ALA A 284 -17.65 4.26 -17.19
CA ALA A 284 -18.44 3.14 -17.70
C ALA A 284 -18.99 2.30 -16.53
N PRO A 285 -20.19 1.70 -16.65
CA PRO A 285 -20.61 0.69 -15.69
C PRO A 285 -19.64 -0.49 -15.70
N ALA A 286 -19.20 -0.98 -14.55
CA ALA A 286 -18.29 -2.12 -14.45
C ALA A 286 -18.87 -3.38 -15.10
N ALA A 287 -20.20 -3.56 -15.08
CA ALA A 287 -20.89 -4.64 -15.80
C ALA A 287 -20.90 -4.46 -17.32
N GLY A 288 -20.47 -3.31 -17.84
CA GLY A 288 -20.57 -2.96 -19.25
C GLY A 288 -22.02 -2.82 -19.73
N GLY A 289 -22.22 -2.81 -21.04
CA GLY A 289 -23.56 -2.79 -21.65
C GLY A 289 -24.17 -1.41 -21.88
N ALA A 290 -23.56 -0.36 -21.35
CA ALA A 290 -23.86 1.03 -21.68
C ALA A 290 -22.63 1.71 -22.29
N THR A 291 -22.86 2.73 -23.10
CA THR A 291 -21.78 3.55 -23.67
C THR A 291 -21.10 4.34 -22.55
N ALA A 292 -19.77 4.38 -22.58
CA ALA A 292 -18.99 5.22 -21.68
C ALA A 292 -19.40 6.69 -21.81
N VAL A 293 -19.40 7.40 -20.69
CA VAL A 293 -19.75 8.81 -20.62
C VAL A 293 -18.50 9.60 -20.27
N LYS A 294 -18.19 10.63 -21.05
CA LYS A 294 -17.13 11.56 -20.72
C LYS A 294 -17.47 12.34 -19.45
N LEU A 295 -16.62 12.29 -18.45
CA LEU A 295 -16.76 13.01 -17.17
C LEU A 295 -16.05 14.37 -17.20
N SER A 296 -14.89 14.46 -17.85
CA SER A 296 -14.17 15.73 -17.97
C SER A 296 -14.96 16.73 -18.82
N GLY A 297 -14.84 18.00 -18.46
CA GLY A 297 -15.33 19.09 -19.29
C GLY A 297 -14.53 19.22 -20.58
N PRO A 298 -14.87 20.21 -21.44
CA PRO A 298 -14.02 20.55 -22.57
C PRO A 298 -12.64 20.98 -22.10
N LEU A 299 -11.59 20.36 -22.62
CA LEU A 299 -10.20 20.72 -22.36
C LEU A 299 -9.76 21.85 -23.29
N VAL A 300 -8.89 22.74 -22.82
CA VAL A 300 -8.19 23.71 -23.66
C VAL A 300 -7.13 23.01 -24.53
N ALA A 301 -6.59 23.68 -25.51
CA ALA A 301 -5.48 23.14 -26.29
C ALA A 301 -4.25 22.94 -25.38
N GLY A 302 -3.71 21.73 -25.31
CA GLY A 302 -2.63 21.31 -24.43
C GLY A 302 -3.08 20.87 -23.04
N GLY A 303 -4.39 20.95 -22.73
CA GLY A 303 -4.91 20.55 -21.44
C GLY A 303 -5.27 19.06 -21.37
N ASP A 304 -5.04 18.44 -20.21
CA ASP A 304 -5.16 17.02 -19.93
C ASP A 304 -5.81 16.75 -18.56
N VAL A 305 -6.37 15.55 -18.40
CA VAL A 305 -6.66 14.98 -17.10
C VAL A 305 -5.47 14.13 -16.65
N LEU A 306 -4.90 14.46 -15.49
CA LEU A 306 -3.68 13.81 -15.02
C LEU A 306 -3.96 12.67 -14.03
N TRP A 307 -4.93 12.86 -13.13
CA TRP A 307 -5.18 11.95 -12.02
C TRP A 307 -6.61 12.07 -11.49
N PHE A 308 -7.10 11.03 -10.83
CA PHE A 308 -8.41 11.04 -10.17
C PHE A 308 -8.43 10.19 -8.88
N ASN A 309 -9.36 10.50 -7.98
CA ASN A 309 -9.64 9.71 -6.79
C ASN A 309 -11.15 9.60 -6.57
N PHE A 310 -11.60 8.42 -6.15
CA PHE A 310 -12.98 8.19 -5.69
C PHE A 310 -13.17 8.69 -4.26
N SER A 311 -14.37 9.15 -3.95
CA SER A 311 -14.79 9.28 -2.56
C SER A 311 -14.90 7.90 -1.90
N PRO A 312 -14.69 7.77 -0.57
CA PRO A 312 -14.75 6.48 0.13
C PRO A 312 -16.07 5.73 -0.02
N ASP A 313 -17.20 6.45 -0.21
CA ASP A 313 -18.52 5.87 -0.46
C ASP A 313 -18.75 5.40 -1.91
N GLY A 314 -17.84 5.74 -2.83
CA GLY A 314 -17.95 5.39 -4.25
C GLY A 314 -18.93 6.23 -5.07
N ASP A 315 -19.67 7.15 -4.47
CA ASP A 315 -20.69 7.95 -5.16
C ASP A 315 -20.09 9.07 -6.02
N ARG A 316 -18.85 9.45 -5.76
CA ARG A 316 -18.22 10.65 -6.30
C ARG A 316 -16.78 10.43 -6.71
N LEU A 317 -16.31 11.36 -7.51
CA LEU A 317 -14.93 11.37 -7.97
C LEU A 317 -14.43 12.82 -8.06
N VAL A 318 -13.18 13.03 -7.74
CA VAL A 318 -12.45 14.27 -7.99
C VAL A 318 -11.28 13.95 -8.92
N TYR A 319 -11.05 14.81 -9.88
CA TYR A 319 -9.92 14.69 -10.80
C TYR A 319 -9.12 16.00 -10.91
N LEU A 320 -7.85 15.85 -11.17
CA LEU A 320 -6.88 16.93 -11.39
C LEU A 320 -6.67 17.11 -12.88
N ALA A 321 -6.84 18.32 -13.37
CA ALA A 321 -6.71 18.64 -14.79
C ALA A 321 -6.34 20.10 -15.01
N ASP A 322 -5.64 20.40 -16.08
CA ASP A 322 -5.47 21.75 -16.60
C ASP A 322 -6.53 22.09 -17.66
N GLN A 323 -7.76 21.70 -17.35
CA GLN A 323 -8.94 21.77 -18.22
C GLN A 323 -9.30 23.16 -18.73
N ALA A 324 -9.13 24.19 -17.90
CA ALA A 324 -9.55 25.57 -18.20
C ALA A 324 -8.42 26.45 -18.73
N VAL A 325 -7.19 26.20 -18.34
CA VAL A 325 -6.00 26.93 -18.75
C VAL A 325 -4.84 25.94 -18.80
N ASP A 326 -4.19 25.84 -19.93
CA ASP A 326 -3.01 25.00 -20.15
C ASP A 326 -1.92 25.26 -19.08
N GLU A 327 -1.31 24.19 -18.57
CA GLU A 327 -0.34 24.17 -17.48
C GLU A 327 -0.87 24.70 -16.11
N ARG A 328 -2.19 24.87 -15.95
CA ARG A 328 -2.82 25.22 -14.67
C ARG A 328 -3.68 24.09 -14.14
N LEU A 329 -3.18 23.38 -13.16
CA LEU A 329 -3.84 22.23 -12.53
C LEU A 329 -4.92 22.69 -11.55
N GLU A 330 -6.16 22.33 -11.81
CA GLU A 330 -7.33 22.59 -10.98
C GLU A 330 -8.07 21.29 -10.64
N LEU A 331 -8.82 21.29 -9.54
CA LEU A 331 -9.65 20.16 -9.11
C LEU A 331 -11.08 20.30 -9.61
N TYR A 332 -11.59 19.23 -10.15
CA TYR A 332 -12.96 19.11 -10.62
C TYR A 332 -13.65 17.90 -9.98
N GLY A 333 -14.88 18.09 -9.52
CA GLY A 333 -15.69 17.05 -8.90
C GLY A 333 -16.89 16.67 -9.77
N VAL A 334 -17.20 15.38 -9.78
CA VAL A 334 -18.39 14.83 -10.47
C VAL A 334 -19.07 13.77 -9.60
N THR A 335 -20.39 13.61 -9.75
CA THR A 335 -21.13 12.44 -9.22
C THR A 335 -21.13 11.32 -10.24
N LEU A 336 -21.01 10.06 -9.80
CA LEU A 336 -20.96 8.91 -10.70
C LEU A 336 -22.36 8.45 -11.11
N ALA A 337 -23.32 8.42 -10.21
CA ALA A 337 -24.71 8.09 -10.53
C ALA A 337 -25.40 9.28 -11.21
N GLY A 338 -25.52 9.24 -12.55
CA GLY A 338 -26.11 10.33 -13.34
C GLY A 338 -25.20 11.55 -13.43
N PRO A 339 -24.02 11.42 -14.02
CA PRO A 339 -23.02 12.47 -14.04
C PRO A 339 -23.55 13.74 -14.73
N GLY A 340 -23.40 14.87 -14.02
CA GLY A 340 -23.61 16.21 -14.54
C GLY A 340 -22.30 16.82 -15.06
N ALA A 341 -22.34 18.13 -15.39
CA ALA A 341 -21.11 18.83 -15.72
C ALA A 341 -20.17 18.87 -14.50
N PRO A 342 -18.86 18.74 -14.70
CA PRO A 342 -17.89 18.83 -13.61
C PRO A 342 -17.92 20.20 -12.94
N VAL A 343 -17.76 20.21 -11.63
CA VAL A 343 -17.74 21.45 -10.83
C VAL A 343 -16.32 21.67 -10.33
N ARG A 344 -15.75 22.85 -10.58
CA ARG A 344 -14.46 23.18 -10.00
C ARG A 344 -14.54 23.23 -8.47
N VAL A 345 -13.67 22.52 -7.80
CA VAL A 345 -13.65 22.34 -6.34
C VAL A 345 -12.79 23.39 -5.65
N ASN A 346 -11.61 23.69 -6.20
CA ASN A 346 -10.71 24.71 -5.66
C ASN A 346 -11.22 26.12 -5.97
N SER A 347 -10.84 27.10 -5.16
CA SER A 347 -11.05 28.53 -5.49
C SER A 347 -10.20 28.93 -6.69
N PRO A 348 -10.51 30.07 -7.36
CA PRO A 348 -9.67 30.57 -8.44
C PRO A 348 -8.20 30.69 -8.02
N LEU A 349 -7.30 30.15 -8.81
CA LEU A 349 -5.85 30.21 -8.61
C LEU A 349 -5.28 31.54 -9.14
N VAL A 350 -4.19 31.99 -8.52
CA VAL A 350 -3.37 33.09 -9.06
C VAL A 350 -2.67 32.67 -10.37
N ALA A 351 -2.09 33.62 -11.08
CA ALA A 351 -1.27 33.31 -12.23
C ALA A 351 -0.03 32.49 -11.78
N GLY A 352 0.23 31.35 -12.43
CA GLY A 352 1.26 30.39 -12.04
C GLY A 352 0.82 29.37 -10.99
N GLY A 353 -0.27 29.65 -10.25
CA GLY A 353 -0.72 28.77 -9.18
C GLY A 353 -1.35 27.47 -9.68
N ASN A 354 -1.16 26.40 -8.92
CA ASN A 354 -1.57 25.01 -9.20
C ASN A 354 -2.12 24.32 -7.95
N VAL A 355 -2.88 23.26 -8.17
CA VAL A 355 -3.16 22.25 -7.14
C VAL A 355 -2.16 21.10 -7.33
N TYR A 356 -1.54 20.64 -6.22
CA TYR A 356 -0.46 19.64 -6.24
C TYR A 356 -0.84 18.28 -5.71
N ASP A 357 -1.66 18.23 -4.65
CA ASP A 357 -2.13 16.97 -4.04
C ASP A 357 -3.55 17.16 -3.52
N PHE A 358 -4.30 16.07 -3.43
CA PHE A 358 -5.63 16.06 -2.84
C PHE A 358 -6.01 14.67 -2.33
N ARG A 359 -6.73 14.63 -1.21
CA ARG A 359 -7.22 13.41 -0.58
C ARG A 359 -8.57 13.64 0.06
N PHE A 360 -9.45 12.65 -0.02
CA PHE A 360 -10.68 12.64 0.78
C PHE A 360 -10.36 12.30 2.24
N SER A 361 -11.09 12.90 3.17
CA SER A 361 -11.10 12.43 4.55
C SER A 361 -11.63 10.99 4.61
N PRO A 362 -11.20 10.17 5.60
CA PRO A 362 -11.61 8.77 5.72
C PRO A 362 -13.13 8.56 5.75
N ASP A 363 -13.88 9.49 6.33
CA ASP A 363 -15.34 9.50 6.37
C ASP A 363 -16.01 10.00 5.07
N GLY A 364 -15.20 10.47 4.10
CA GLY A 364 -15.67 11.06 2.84
C GLY A 364 -16.35 12.42 2.97
N ALA A 365 -16.44 12.99 4.16
CA ALA A 365 -17.17 14.25 4.37
C ALA A 365 -16.48 15.47 3.76
N ARG A 366 -15.15 15.41 3.64
CA ARG A 366 -14.32 16.50 3.14
C ARG A 366 -13.30 16.03 2.11
N LEU A 367 -12.93 16.97 1.26
CA LEU A 367 -11.75 16.89 0.41
C LEU A 367 -10.72 17.90 0.95
N VAL A 368 -9.50 17.46 1.14
CA VAL A 368 -8.36 18.30 1.48
C VAL A 368 -7.42 18.35 0.27
N TYR A 369 -6.92 19.53 -0.03
CA TYR A 369 -5.98 19.72 -1.14
C TYR A 369 -4.89 20.74 -0.82
N VAL A 370 -3.75 20.61 -1.45
CA VAL A 370 -2.59 21.51 -1.36
C VAL A 370 -2.52 22.35 -2.62
N ALA A 371 -2.47 23.66 -2.47
CA ALA A 371 -2.38 24.56 -3.60
C ALA A 371 -1.66 25.87 -3.23
N ASP A 372 -1.04 26.50 -4.21
CA ASP A 372 -0.55 27.87 -4.13
C ASP A 372 -1.57 28.89 -4.67
N GLN A 373 -2.80 28.75 -4.18
CA GLN A 373 -4.02 29.39 -4.67
C GLN A 373 -4.02 30.91 -4.57
N VAL A 374 -3.34 31.48 -3.57
CA VAL A 374 -3.38 32.93 -3.26
C VAL A 374 -2.09 33.64 -3.66
N VAL A 375 -0.95 32.98 -3.53
CA VAL A 375 0.38 33.48 -3.88
C VAL A 375 1.14 32.38 -4.55
N ASP A 376 1.58 32.60 -5.77
CA ASP A 376 2.40 31.70 -6.57
C ASP A 376 3.62 31.19 -5.78
N GLU A 377 3.93 29.89 -5.88
CA GLU A 377 4.96 29.18 -5.12
C GLU A 377 4.80 29.21 -3.58
N ARG A 378 3.60 29.55 -3.06
CA ARG A 378 3.27 29.50 -1.63
C ARG A 378 2.12 28.56 -1.35
N TYR A 379 2.48 27.34 -1.03
CA TYR A 379 1.55 26.25 -0.79
C TYR A 379 0.75 26.45 0.50
N THR A 380 -0.50 26.06 0.45
CA THR A 380 -1.43 26.12 1.58
C THR A 380 -2.36 24.93 1.49
N ILE A 381 -2.71 24.32 2.63
CA ILE A 381 -3.71 23.25 2.67
C ILE A 381 -5.10 23.87 2.81
N TYR A 382 -5.98 23.47 1.95
CA TYR A 382 -7.39 23.84 1.95
C TYR A 382 -8.27 22.63 2.19
N SER A 383 -9.41 22.82 2.81
CA SER A 383 -10.46 21.83 2.98
C SER A 383 -11.77 22.35 2.41
N VAL A 384 -12.51 21.49 1.77
CA VAL A 384 -13.85 21.80 1.23
C VAL A 384 -14.81 20.66 1.55
N THR A 385 -16.07 20.98 1.84
CA THR A 385 -17.10 19.95 1.98
C THR A 385 -17.40 19.38 0.61
N GLN A 386 -17.19 18.11 0.45
CA GLN A 386 -17.39 17.32 -0.79
C GLN A 386 -17.69 18.16 -2.03
N PHE A 387 -18.22 18.47 -2.89
CA PHE A 387 -18.32 19.23 -4.11
C PHE A 387 -18.99 20.60 -4.02
N GLY A 388 -19.10 21.18 -2.86
CA GLY A 388 -19.79 22.46 -2.80
C GLY A 388 -19.44 23.25 -1.57
N GLY A 389 -19.20 24.49 -1.76
CA GLY A 389 -18.86 25.40 -0.68
C GLY A 389 -17.59 26.16 -0.99
N THR A 390 -17.32 27.16 -0.16
CA THR A 390 -16.07 27.91 -0.23
C THR A 390 -14.98 27.09 0.47
N PRO A 391 -13.86 26.76 -0.20
CA PRO A 391 -12.72 26.14 0.46
C PRO A 391 -12.25 26.98 1.63
N ILE A 392 -11.96 26.35 2.74
CA ILE A 392 -11.39 26.97 3.94
C ILE A 392 -9.91 26.62 4.04
N GLN A 393 -9.11 27.58 4.44
CA GLN A 393 -7.70 27.35 4.74
C GLN A 393 -7.59 26.63 6.07
N VAL A 394 -6.87 25.50 6.11
CA VAL A 394 -6.64 24.68 7.31
C VAL A 394 -5.20 24.70 7.79
N SER A 395 -4.23 25.00 6.93
CA SER A 395 -2.84 25.23 7.35
C SER A 395 -2.52 26.73 7.43
N GLN A 396 -1.41 27.05 8.08
CA GLN A 396 -0.82 28.38 7.90
C GLN A 396 -0.34 28.56 6.46
N THR A 397 -0.35 29.78 5.95
CA THR A 397 0.32 30.12 4.70
C THR A 397 1.83 30.03 4.91
N LEU A 398 2.52 29.27 4.08
CA LEU A 398 3.96 29.10 4.18
C LEU A 398 4.71 30.39 3.82
N GLY A 399 5.86 30.58 4.45
CA GLY A 399 6.81 31.62 4.09
C GLY A 399 7.51 31.31 2.76
N ALA A 400 8.24 32.29 2.22
CA ALA A 400 9.06 32.08 1.02
C ALA A 400 10.12 30.97 1.26
N GLY A 401 10.22 30.01 0.35
CA GLY A 401 11.16 28.88 0.43
C GLY A 401 10.74 27.78 1.40
N GLN A 402 9.54 27.84 1.98
CA GLN A 402 8.93 26.73 2.71
C GLN A 402 8.04 25.94 1.77
N GLN A 403 8.04 24.61 1.96
CA GLN A 403 7.24 23.65 1.18
C GLN A 403 6.46 22.74 2.12
N PHE A 404 5.36 22.15 1.64
CA PHE A 404 4.70 21.02 2.26
C PHE A 404 5.42 19.72 1.89
N GLY A 405 5.52 18.79 2.86
CA GLY A 405 5.95 17.42 2.60
C GLY A 405 4.76 16.51 2.35
N ASP A 406 4.12 16.09 3.41
CA ASP A 406 2.96 15.17 3.38
C ASP A 406 1.91 15.57 4.42
N PHE A 407 0.71 14.99 4.32
CA PHE A 407 -0.34 15.13 5.31
C PHE A 407 -1.11 13.84 5.52
N VAL A 408 -1.53 13.58 6.75
CA VAL A 408 -2.25 12.37 7.18
C VAL A 408 -3.46 12.79 8.01
N PHE A 409 -4.60 12.13 7.77
CA PHE A 409 -5.80 12.31 8.59
C PHE A 409 -5.77 11.44 9.84
N SER A 410 -6.41 11.91 10.91
CA SER A 410 -6.92 11.03 11.96
C SER A 410 -7.97 10.06 11.39
N ALA A 411 -8.17 8.91 12.05
CA ALA A 411 -9.11 7.88 11.57
C ALA A 411 -10.56 8.39 11.48
N ASP A 412 -10.95 9.34 12.35
CA ASP A 412 -12.27 9.99 12.33
C ASP A 412 -12.40 11.08 11.23
N GLY A 413 -11.29 11.45 10.59
CA GLY A 413 -11.26 12.48 9.55
C GLY A 413 -11.30 13.92 10.06
N ASP A 414 -11.36 14.15 11.37
CA ASP A 414 -11.53 15.49 11.95
C ASP A 414 -10.22 16.29 12.08
N THR A 415 -9.10 15.59 12.24
CA THR A 415 -7.77 16.18 12.42
C THR A 415 -6.83 15.82 11.26
N LEU A 416 -6.04 16.80 10.85
CA LEU A 416 -4.98 16.66 9.87
C LEU A 416 -3.64 16.91 10.56
N VAL A 417 -2.69 15.98 10.43
CA VAL A 417 -1.27 16.18 10.74
C VAL A 417 -0.53 16.39 9.43
N TYR A 418 0.31 17.40 9.36
CA TYR A 418 1.08 17.70 8.16
C TYR A 418 2.47 18.23 8.52
N ASP A 419 3.38 18.09 7.59
CA ASP A 419 4.73 18.61 7.74
C ASP A 419 5.07 19.72 6.74
N THR A 420 6.03 20.52 7.13
CA THR A 420 6.60 21.57 6.29
C THR A 420 8.12 21.56 6.44
N TYR A 421 8.83 21.85 5.37
CA TYR A 421 10.30 21.94 5.36
C TYR A 421 10.76 23.17 4.56
N THR A 422 12.06 23.47 4.58
CA THR A 422 12.65 24.51 3.74
C THR A 422 13.68 23.90 2.80
N GLU A 423 13.96 24.55 1.67
CA GLU A 423 14.97 24.11 0.71
C GLU A 423 16.41 24.06 1.31
N THR A 424 16.65 24.78 2.39
CA THR A 424 17.94 24.82 3.09
C THR A 424 18.00 23.95 4.33
N ASP A 425 16.83 23.56 4.86
CA ASP A 425 16.69 22.69 6.01
C ASP A 425 15.58 21.67 5.72
N TYR A 426 15.98 20.46 5.33
CA TYR A 426 15.09 19.37 4.95
C TYR A 426 14.42 18.68 6.14
N TYR A 427 14.69 19.14 7.38
CA TYR A 427 14.04 18.58 8.56
C TYR A 427 12.61 19.10 8.71
N PRO A 428 11.62 18.17 8.71
CA PRO A 428 10.22 18.58 8.78
C PRO A 428 9.85 19.25 10.09
N SER A 429 8.95 20.22 10.00
CA SER A 429 8.24 20.78 11.14
C SER A 429 6.80 20.27 11.11
N LEU A 430 6.37 19.60 12.18
CA LEU A 430 5.04 18.99 12.27
C LEU A 430 4.00 19.94 12.84
N TYR A 431 2.84 19.95 12.21
CA TYR A 431 1.66 20.72 12.61
C TYR A 431 0.41 19.85 12.60
N SER A 432 -0.58 20.24 13.37
CA SER A 432 -1.94 19.72 13.29
C SER A 432 -2.96 20.82 13.07
N ALA A 433 -4.06 20.49 12.44
CA ALA A 433 -5.18 21.38 12.21
C ALA A 433 -6.49 20.60 12.18
N HIS A 434 -7.59 21.25 12.57
CA HIS A 434 -8.92 20.70 12.33
C HIS A 434 -9.31 20.85 10.86
N VAL A 435 -9.78 19.76 10.26
CA VAL A 435 -10.13 19.72 8.83
C VAL A 435 -11.28 20.67 8.49
N ASP A 436 -12.12 21.03 9.47
CA ASP A 436 -13.20 22.00 9.33
C ASP A 436 -12.73 23.46 9.45
N GLY A 437 -11.43 23.68 9.68
CA GLY A 437 -10.83 25.01 9.88
C GLY A 437 -11.16 25.66 11.22
N SER A 438 -11.71 24.90 12.17
CA SER A 438 -11.94 25.43 13.52
C SER A 438 -10.61 25.52 14.29
N GLY A 439 -10.33 26.70 14.82
CA GLY A 439 -9.07 26.98 15.51
C GLY A 439 -7.89 27.24 14.57
N ASP A 440 -6.77 27.67 15.17
CA ASP A 440 -5.52 27.88 14.44
C ASP A 440 -4.70 26.59 14.37
N PRO A 441 -3.95 26.36 13.28
CA PRO A 441 -3.00 25.26 13.20
C PRO A 441 -2.01 25.29 14.35
N ARG A 442 -1.74 24.13 14.93
CA ARG A 442 -0.85 23.98 16.08
C ARG A 442 0.41 23.23 15.70
N ARG A 443 1.52 23.66 16.25
CA ARG A 443 2.76 22.91 16.12
C ARG A 443 2.75 21.70 17.07
N VAL A 444 3.00 20.52 16.53
CA VAL A 444 2.97 19.25 17.30
C VAL A 444 4.27 19.06 18.07
N VAL A 445 5.40 19.54 17.53
CA VAL A 445 6.74 19.32 18.06
C VAL A 445 7.48 20.64 18.25
N ASP A 446 8.36 20.73 19.27
CA ASP A 446 9.16 21.93 19.55
C ASP A 446 9.93 22.41 18.31
N PRO A 447 9.97 23.72 18.03
CA PRO A 447 10.69 24.29 16.87
C PRO A 447 12.18 23.95 16.80
N ALA A 448 12.82 23.66 17.94
CA ALA A 448 14.24 23.30 17.98
C ALA A 448 14.50 21.83 17.67
N THR A 449 13.46 21.02 17.47
CA THR A 449 13.57 19.59 17.21
C THR A 449 13.80 19.34 15.71
N ARG A 450 14.87 18.62 15.39
CA ARG A 450 15.18 18.18 14.02
C ARG A 450 14.56 16.81 13.81
N ILE A 451 13.43 16.74 13.15
CA ILE A 451 12.71 15.50 12.84
C ILE A 451 13.32 14.91 11.57
N ASP A 452 13.47 13.58 11.52
CA ASP A 452 13.92 12.85 10.34
C ASP A 452 12.74 12.16 9.65
N SER A 453 11.96 11.41 10.42
CA SER A 453 10.78 10.67 9.93
C SER A 453 9.62 10.75 10.93
N TRP A 454 8.40 10.59 10.45
CA TRP A 454 7.22 10.61 11.29
C TRP A 454 6.09 9.74 10.73
N ASP A 455 5.19 9.33 11.59
CA ASP A 455 3.97 8.58 11.25
C ASP A 455 2.88 8.88 12.27
N VAL A 456 1.62 8.77 11.87
CA VAL A 456 0.46 8.92 12.76
C VAL A 456 -0.07 7.53 13.09
N ILE A 457 -0.32 7.25 14.38
CA ILE A 457 -0.91 5.96 14.76
C ILE A 457 -2.33 5.83 14.15
N PRO A 458 -2.85 4.60 13.95
CA PRO A 458 -4.12 4.40 13.23
C PRO A 458 -5.33 5.17 13.78
N SER A 459 -5.45 5.38 15.10
CA SER A 459 -6.53 6.23 15.69
C SER A 459 -6.41 7.71 15.32
N GLY A 460 -5.22 8.16 14.93
CA GLY A 460 -4.95 9.56 14.68
C GLY A 460 -4.63 10.39 15.94
N ASP A 461 -4.69 9.81 17.14
CA ASP A 461 -4.52 10.55 18.39
C ASP A 461 -3.08 10.98 18.67
N ARG A 462 -2.11 10.29 18.08
CA ARG A 462 -0.70 10.53 18.35
C ARG A 462 0.16 10.47 17.09
N VAL A 463 1.23 11.26 17.14
CA VAL A 463 2.32 11.19 16.17
C VAL A 463 3.50 10.46 16.81
N LEU A 464 4.07 9.50 16.11
CA LEU A 464 5.38 8.91 16.37
C LEU A 464 6.38 9.62 15.46
N TYR A 465 7.55 9.99 16.00
CA TYR A 465 8.55 10.64 15.18
C TYR A 465 9.96 10.35 15.66
N GLU A 466 10.86 10.26 14.72
CA GLU A 466 12.29 10.21 14.94
C GLU A 466 12.86 11.63 14.96
N ALA A 467 13.70 11.92 15.93
CA ALA A 467 14.31 13.24 16.02
C ALA A 467 15.76 13.17 16.49
N PHE A 468 16.60 14.03 15.89
CA PHE A 468 17.98 14.20 16.30
C PHE A 468 18.12 14.92 17.64
N VAL A 469 19.03 14.46 18.48
CA VAL A 469 19.25 14.99 19.82
C VAL A 469 20.36 16.06 19.81
N GLY A 470 20.03 17.30 20.11
CA GLY A 470 20.97 18.42 20.14
C GLY A 470 21.62 18.69 18.78
N SER A 471 22.92 18.93 18.76
CA SER A 471 23.71 19.10 17.53
C SER A 471 24.36 17.79 17.03
N GLY A 472 23.99 16.67 17.65
CA GLY A 472 24.56 15.35 17.34
C GLY A 472 23.94 14.71 16.09
N THR A 473 24.47 13.54 15.77
CA THR A 473 23.98 12.66 14.69
C THR A 473 23.08 11.55 15.20
N ASN A 474 22.90 11.44 16.52
CA ASN A 474 22.04 10.42 17.12
C ASN A 474 20.58 10.83 17.00
N SER A 475 19.74 9.89 16.60
CA SER A 475 18.28 10.08 16.62
C SER A 475 17.63 9.26 17.74
N GLU A 476 16.50 9.72 18.23
CA GLU A 476 15.67 9.05 19.23
C GLU A 476 14.21 9.03 18.77
N LEU A 477 13.45 8.02 19.23
CA LEU A 477 12.02 7.89 18.92
C LEU A 477 11.18 8.56 20.00
N TYR A 478 10.22 9.35 19.57
CA TYR A 478 9.28 10.09 20.42
C TYR A 478 7.82 9.83 20.03
N SER A 479 6.94 10.13 20.96
CA SER A 479 5.50 10.23 20.71
C SER A 479 4.97 11.56 21.23
N ALA A 480 4.15 12.25 20.44
CA ALA A 480 3.42 13.45 20.82
C ALA A 480 1.91 13.27 20.57
N ALA A 481 1.07 14.01 21.26
CA ALA A 481 -0.35 14.09 20.93
C ALA A 481 -0.51 14.79 19.57
N ALA A 482 -1.34 14.22 18.69
CA ALA A 482 -1.53 14.75 17.35
C ALA A 482 -2.19 16.13 17.35
N ASP A 483 -2.99 16.46 18.38
CA ASP A 483 -3.62 17.77 18.57
C ASP A 483 -2.65 18.89 18.99
N GLY A 484 -1.36 18.56 19.12
CA GLY A 484 -0.33 19.52 19.55
C GLY A 484 -0.40 19.90 21.04
N HIS A 485 -1.21 19.20 21.83
CA HIS A 485 -1.29 19.42 23.29
C HIS A 485 -0.38 18.44 24.05
N GLY A 486 0.24 18.94 25.11
CA GLY A 486 1.08 18.14 25.99
C GLY A 486 2.55 18.11 25.60
N VAL A 487 3.32 17.30 26.33
CA VAL A 487 4.76 17.16 26.14
C VAL A 487 5.06 15.87 25.38
N ALA A 488 5.96 15.97 24.42
CA ALA A 488 6.46 14.78 23.72
C ALA A 488 7.15 13.83 24.70
N VAL A 489 6.90 12.54 24.54
CA VAL A 489 7.46 11.47 25.38
C VAL A 489 8.45 10.66 24.56
N ARG A 490 9.69 10.55 25.07
CA ARG A 490 10.68 9.68 24.46
C ARG A 490 10.28 8.21 24.66
N LEU A 491 10.27 7.44 23.58
CA LEU A 491 9.96 6.02 23.57
C LEU A 491 11.21 5.14 23.49
N SER A 492 12.26 5.61 22.79
CA SER A 492 13.52 4.88 22.71
C SER A 492 14.31 4.93 24.01
N GLY A 493 15.15 3.93 24.23
CA GLY A 493 16.17 3.95 25.26
C GLY A 493 17.28 4.95 24.96
N PRO A 494 18.30 5.05 25.86
CA PRO A 494 19.48 5.86 25.57
C PRO A 494 20.23 5.32 24.35
N MET A 495 20.57 6.19 23.42
CA MET A 495 21.37 5.85 22.24
C MET A 495 22.87 5.96 22.53
N ILE A 496 23.67 5.09 21.94
CA ILE A 496 25.11 5.26 21.88
C ILE A 496 25.50 6.38 20.91
N ALA A 497 26.77 6.78 20.94
CA ALA A 497 27.27 7.74 19.95
C ALA A 497 27.22 7.13 18.55
N GLY A 498 26.56 7.82 17.61
CA GLY A 498 26.29 7.34 16.25
C GLY A 498 24.98 6.59 16.09
N GLY A 499 24.35 6.14 17.20
CA GLY A 499 23.14 5.33 17.13
C GLY A 499 21.90 6.09 16.65
N ASN A 500 21.10 5.43 15.82
CA ASN A 500 19.94 6.01 15.14
C ASN A 500 18.74 5.06 15.14
N ILE A 501 17.56 5.62 14.92
CA ILE A 501 16.34 4.88 14.58
C ILE A 501 16.32 4.69 13.06
N SER A 502 15.98 3.49 12.58
CA SER A 502 15.87 3.24 11.15
C SER A 502 14.44 2.95 10.68
N ASN A 503 13.59 2.48 11.57
CA ASN A 503 12.19 2.19 11.27
C ASN A 503 11.37 2.05 12.55
N PHE A 504 10.09 2.39 12.52
CA PHE A 504 9.18 2.20 13.65
C PHE A 504 7.74 1.96 13.18
N ARG A 505 6.96 1.19 13.98
CA ARG A 505 5.53 0.92 13.72
C ARG A 505 4.77 0.77 15.02
N ALA A 506 3.58 1.34 15.09
CA ALA A 506 2.63 1.08 16.18
C ALA A 506 2.05 -0.34 16.08
N SER A 507 1.73 -0.93 17.22
CA SER A 507 0.92 -2.16 17.26
C SER A 507 -0.54 -1.86 16.85
N PRO A 508 -1.28 -2.86 16.30
CA PRO A 508 -2.67 -2.66 15.91
C PRO A 508 -3.60 -2.19 17.04
N ASP A 509 -3.28 -2.47 18.30
CA ASP A 509 -3.98 -1.98 19.48
C ASP A 509 -3.43 -0.64 20.01
N GLU A 510 -2.44 -0.08 19.30
CA GLU A 510 -1.80 1.22 19.58
C GLU A 510 -1.17 1.37 20.97
N SER A 511 -1.11 0.28 21.71
CA SER A 511 -0.53 0.30 23.05
C SER A 511 1.00 0.32 23.04
N ARG A 512 1.62 -0.03 21.90
CA ARG A 512 3.07 -0.19 21.78
C ARG A 512 3.59 0.27 20.42
N VAL A 513 4.88 0.60 20.41
CA VAL A 513 5.67 0.77 19.19
C VAL A 513 6.76 -0.30 19.17
N VAL A 514 7.02 -0.83 17.98
CA VAL A 514 8.21 -1.62 17.67
C VAL A 514 9.08 -0.75 16.78
N TYR A 515 10.38 -0.70 17.08
CA TYR A 515 11.32 0.08 16.29
C TYR A 515 12.66 -0.64 16.12
N MET A 516 13.32 -0.38 15.03
CA MET A 516 14.68 -0.82 14.74
C MET A 516 15.64 0.32 15.04
N ALA A 517 16.75 0.00 15.67
CA ALA A 517 17.79 0.96 16.03
C ALA A 517 19.12 0.28 16.27
N ASP A 518 20.21 0.99 16.04
CA ASP A 518 21.55 0.62 16.48
C ASP A 518 21.86 1.21 17.86
N GLN A 519 20.92 0.99 18.81
CA GLN A 519 20.91 1.60 20.14
C GLN A 519 22.04 1.12 21.07
N SER A 520 22.50 -0.11 20.90
CA SER A 520 23.48 -0.76 21.78
C SER A 520 24.88 -0.84 21.18
N ILE A 521 24.97 -1.00 19.87
CA ILE A 521 26.22 -1.14 19.11
C ILE A 521 26.02 -0.38 17.80
N ASP A 522 26.93 0.56 17.51
CA ASP A 522 26.92 1.36 16.28
C ASP A 522 26.93 0.47 15.02
N GLU A 523 26.14 0.81 14.02
CA GLU A 523 25.93 0.05 12.77
C GLU A 523 25.36 -1.39 12.97
N VAL A 524 24.81 -1.72 14.14
CA VAL A 524 24.14 -3.00 14.41
C VAL A 524 22.68 -2.75 14.75
N GLU A 525 21.81 -2.94 13.78
CA GLU A 525 20.37 -2.77 13.97
C GLU A 525 19.77 -3.89 14.82
N GLU A 526 19.17 -3.50 15.92
CA GLU A 526 18.44 -4.37 16.86
C GLU A 526 16.96 -3.96 16.90
N LEU A 527 16.10 -4.89 17.30
CA LEU A 527 14.66 -4.65 17.43
C LEU A 527 14.28 -4.35 18.89
N TYR A 528 13.55 -3.27 19.09
CA TYR A 528 13.10 -2.79 20.38
C TYR A 528 11.59 -2.61 20.42
N GLY A 529 11.02 -2.62 21.62
CA GLY A 529 9.62 -2.31 21.84
C GLY A 529 9.44 -1.34 23.01
N ALA A 530 8.53 -0.40 22.88
CA ALA A 530 8.16 0.55 23.90
C ALA A 530 6.65 0.69 24.06
N ILE A 531 6.18 1.17 25.21
CA ILE A 531 4.79 1.49 25.46
C ILE A 531 4.50 2.87 24.86
N ILE A 532 3.47 2.98 24.06
CA ILE A 532 2.91 4.28 23.67
C ILE A 532 2.05 4.76 24.83
N PRO A 533 2.39 5.89 25.48
CA PRO A 533 1.58 6.37 26.58
C PRO A 533 0.22 6.83 26.09
N ALA A 534 -0.85 6.50 26.81
CA ALA A 534 -2.18 7.06 26.53
C ALA A 534 -2.12 8.60 26.60
N VAL A 535 -2.96 9.28 25.79
CA VAL A 535 -3.13 10.73 25.87
C VAL A 535 -3.64 11.04 27.27
N GLN A 536 -2.79 11.64 28.11
CA GLN A 536 -3.18 12.07 29.45
C GLN A 536 -3.66 13.52 29.36
N PRO A 537 -4.83 13.84 29.94
CA PRO A 537 -5.09 15.23 30.29
C PRO A 537 -4.02 15.65 31.32
N GLU A 538 -3.22 16.59 30.98
CA GLU A 538 -2.19 17.34 31.73
C GLU A 538 -1.92 16.90 33.20
N THR A 539 -1.45 15.67 33.48
CA THR A 539 -0.71 15.38 34.72
C THR A 539 -0.08 13.99 34.75
N LEU A 540 1.21 13.97 35.10
CA LEU A 540 2.05 12.87 35.62
C LEU A 540 2.56 11.75 34.68
N GLN A 541 3.87 11.83 34.44
CA GLN A 541 4.70 10.82 33.77
C GLN A 541 5.13 9.70 34.72
N LEU A 542 5.07 8.46 34.26
CA LEU A 542 5.80 7.32 34.84
C LEU A 542 6.46 6.49 33.75
N PHE A 543 7.79 6.45 33.76
CA PHE A 543 8.60 5.68 32.81
C PHE A 543 8.75 4.23 33.29
N LEU A 544 8.44 3.25 32.43
CA LEU A 544 8.94 1.88 32.54
C LEU A 544 9.34 1.37 31.15
N PRO A 545 10.63 1.36 30.79
CA PRO A 545 11.09 0.77 29.55
C PRO A 545 11.00 -0.76 29.63
N VAL A 546 10.39 -1.38 28.62
CA VAL A 546 10.43 -2.83 28.43
C VAL A 546 11.42 -3.11 27.31
N THR A 547 12.60 -3.54 27.66
CA THR A 547 13.63 -3.97 26.70
C THR A 547 13.41 -5.44 26.34
N VAL A 548 13.18 -5.73 25.07
CA VAL A 548 13.28 -7.08 24.54
C VAL A 548 14.75 -7.29 24.16
N ARG A 549 15.49 -8.07 24.95
CA ARG A 549 16.86 -8.50 24.67
C ARG A 549 16.88 -9.95 24.21
#